data_f4d7d80805187dc6c045b442f4c4af28
#
_entry.id   f4d7d80805187dc6c045b442f4c4af28
#
_cell.length_a   1.000
_cell.length_b   1.000
_cell.length_c   1.000
_cell.angle_alpha   90.00
_cell.angle_beta   90.00
_cell.angle_gamma   90.00
#
_symmetry.space_group_name_H-M   'P 1'
#
loop_
_entity.id
_entity.type
_entity.pdbx_description
1 polymer ?
#
loop_
_entity_poly.entity_id
_entity_poly.type
_entity_poly.pdbx_seq_one_letter_code
_entity_poly.pdbx_strand_id
1 'polypeptide(L)'
;YHVCTDGESNGIVYTSENDYRQAVTISAICAFKADVKIVCFCHMSTHSHFVIWSDSYDKADYFSNSFKRDYSRYFVLKYKTGPVYCGISAKPILIADRYYLMNCIAYVLNNPVAAKITARAEDYRWSSFNAYFNGSHDDSVPIERFGVRNIRNILKTKTKLQDAGFRINPDGSLNLKSYIDYRFV
;
A
#
# COMPACT_ATOMS: atom_id res chain seq x y z
N TYR A 1 -4.75 12.14 -5.39
CA TYR A 1 -4.41 11.43 -6.63
C TYR A 1 -4.83 9.97 -6.54
N HIS A 2 -5.26 9.41 -7.67
CA HIS A 2 -5.40 7.98 -7.87
C HIS A 2 -4.13 7.45 -8.56
N VAL A 3 -3.55 6.39 -8.00
CA VAL A 3 -2.37 5.70 -8.51
C VAL A 3 -2.73 4.24 -8.79
N CYS A 4 -2.47 3.79 -10.01
CA CYS A 4 -2.59 2.38 -10.40
C CYS A 4 -1.22 1.88 -10.89
N THR A 5 -0.85 0.66 -10.54
CA THR A 5 0.44 0.10 -10.98
C THR A 5 0.37 -0.64 -12.31
N ASP A 6 -0.74 -0.52 -13.03
CA ASP A 6 -1.03 -1.20 -14.29
C ASP A 6 -0.98 -2.74 -14.18
N GLY A 7 -2.12 -3.40 -14.42
CA GLY A 7 -2.25 -4.84 -14.24
C GLY A 7 -2.15 -5.67 -15.51
N GLU A 8 -2.37 -5.06 -16.67
CA GLU A 8 -2.51 -5.83 -17.91
C GLU A 8 -1.18 -6.40 -18.42
N SER A 9 -0.08 -5.68 -18.18
CA SER A 9 1.23 -6.06 -18.71
C SER A 9 2.09 -6.92 -17.76
N ASN A 10 1.70 -7.07 -16.50
CA ASN A 10 2.60 -7.63 -15.49
C ASN A 10 2.38 -9.12 -15.15
N GLY A 11 1.27 -9.73 -15.57
CA GLY A 11 0.87 -11.05 -15.06
C GLY A 11 0.61 -11.04 -13.54
N ILE A 12 0.78 -12.17 -12.89
CA ILE A 12 0.60 -12.29 -11.44
C ILE A 12 1.85 -11.77 -10.74
N VAL A 13 1.69 -10.72 -9.92
CA VAL A 13 2.78 -10.10 -9.15
C VAL A 13 2.69 -10.41 -7.65
N TYR A 14 1.52 -10.81 -7.14
CA TYR A 14 1.35 -11.24 -5.76
C TYR A 14 0.96 -12.71 -5.75
N THR A 15 1.93 -13.59 -5.53
CA THR A 15 1.75 -15.05 -5.61
C THR A 15 1.62 -15.73 -4.25
N SER A 16 1.95 -15.02 -3.18
CA SER A 16 1.91 -15.53 -1.81
C SER A 16 1.46 -14.45 -0.84
N GLU A 17 0.94 -14.88 0.32
CA GLU A 17 0.57 -13.96 1.41
C GLU A 17 1.73 -13.02 1.80
N ASN A 18 2.95 -13.53 1.78
CA ASN A 18 4.13 -12.72 2.08
C ASN A 18 4.38 -11.60 1.05
N ASP A 19 3.98 -11.78 -0.21
CA ASP A 19 4.09 -10.73 -1.24
C ASP A 19 3.17 -9.55 -0.93
N TYR A 20 1.93 -9.86 -0.55
CA TYR A 20 0.98 -8.84 -0.11
C TYR A 20 1.45 -8.12 1.15
N ARG A 21 1.97 -8.85 2.15
CA ARG A 21 2.55 -8.23 3.37
C ARG A 21 3.71 -7.30 3.03
N GLN A 22 4.57 -7.70 2.10
CA GLN A 22 5.67 -6.85 1.63
C GLN A 22 5.16 -5.64 0.85
N ALA A 23 4.13 -5.79 0.01
CA ALA A 23 3.53 -4.66 -0.69
C ALA A 23 2.95 -3.62 0.28
N VAL A 24 2.22 -4.06 1.30
CA VAL A 24 1.71 -3.19 2.38
C VAL A 24 2.86 -2.44 3.05
N THR A 25 3.92 -3.14 3.45
CA THR A 25 5.07 -2.53 4.11
C THR A 25 5.81 -1.55 3.20
N ILE A 26 6.05 -1.93 1.94
CA ILE A 26 6.73 -1.08 0.96
C ILE A 26 5.90 0.17 0.66
N SER A 27 4.57 0.03 0.52
CA SER A 27 3.70 1.19 0.26
C SER A 27 3.76 2.21 1.39
N ALA A 28 3.71 1.78 2.64
CA ALA A 28 3.83 2.67 3.80
C ALA A 28 5.19 3.38 3.87
N ILE A 29 6.28 2.64 3.62
CA ILE A 29 7.64 3.22 3.59
C ILE A 29 7.80 4.21 2.45
N CYS A 30 7.26 3.90 1.26
CA CYS A 30 7.30 4.81 0.11
C CYS A 30 6.46 6.07 0.35
N ALA A 31 5.29 5.94 0.97
CA ALA A 31 4.46 7.07 1.34
C ALA A 31 5.17 8.00 2.33
N PHE A 32 5.80 7.43 3.36
CA PHE A 32 6.61 8.19 4.32
C PHE A 32 7.77 8.94 3.64
N LYS A 33 8.51 8.27 2.73
CA LYS A 33 9.61 8.90 2.00
C LYS A 33 9.17 9.99 1.02
N ALA A 34 8.01 9.81 0.41
CA ALA A 34 7.44 10.75 -0.55
C ALA A 34 6.74 11.93 0.12
N ASP A 35 6.56 11.88 1.44
CA ASP A 35 5.74 12.82 2.20
C ASP A 35 4.31 12.92 1.64
N VAL A 36 3.70 11.75 1.37
CA VAL A 36 2.29 11.62 0.97
C VAL A 36 1.52 10.81 2.01
N LYS A 37 0.20 10.96 2.03
CA LYS A 37 -0.69 10.18 2.89
C LYS A 37 -1.48 9.19 2.06
N ILE A 38 -1.50 7.92 2.44
CA ILE A 38 -2.36 6.92 1.81
C ILE A 38 -3.76 7.08 2.39
N VAL A 39 -4.73 7.39 1.54
CA VAL A 39 -6.15 7.46 1.90
C VAL A 39 -6.76 6.06 1.86
N CYS A 40 -6.63 5.35 0.76
CA CYS A 40 -6.99 3.92 0.69
C CYS A 40 -6.12 3.18 -0.32
N PHE A 41 -6.12 1.86 -0.23
CA PHE A 41 -5.44 1.00 -1.20
C PHE A 41 -6.16 -0.35 -1.37
N CYS A 42 -5.84 -1.02 -2.49
CA CYS A 42 -6.17 -2.41 -2.73
C CYS A 42 -5.05 -3.06 -3.57
N HIS A 43 -4.44 -4.12 -3.04
CA HIS A 43 -3.47 -4.94 -3.76
C HIS A 43 -4.18 -6.13 -4.40
N MET A 44 -4.38 -6.09 -5.71
CA MET A 44 -4.94 -7.18 -6.52
C MET A 44 -3.80 -8.13 -6.95
N SER A 45 -4.11 -9.35 -7.40
CA SER A 45 -3.08 -10.33 -7.78
C SER A 45 -2.09 -9.84 -8.86
N THR A 46 -2.51 -8.92 -9.72
CA THR A 46 -1.71 -8.42 -10.85
C THR A 46 -1.26 -6.97 -10.70
N HIS A 47 -1.89 -6.19 -9.82
CA HIS A 47 -1.65 -4.74 -9.68
C HIS A 47 -2.11 -4.21 -8.32
N SER A 48 -1.81 -2.95 -8.10
CA SER A 48 -2.25 -2.22 -6.91
C SER A 48 -2.91 -0.91 -7.27
N HIS A 49 -3.97 -0.57 -6.54
CA HIS A 49 -4.59 0.74 -6.55
C HIS A 49 -4.32 1.47 -5.24
N PHE A 50 -4.09 2.78 -5.34
CA PHE A 50 -3.98 3.68 -4.20
C PHE A 50 -4.77 4.96 -4.47
N VAL A 51 -5.43 5.48 -3.45
CA VAL A 51 -5.81 6.88 -3.37
C VAL A 51 -4.86 7.52 -2.37
N ILE A 52 -4.17 8.57 -2.80
CA ILE A 52 -3.21 9.29 -1.96
C ILE A 52 -3.54 10.78 -1.91
N TRP A 53 -3.30 11.38 -0.75
CA TRP A 53 -3.21 12.83 -0.63
C TRP A 53 -1.76 13.27 -0.80
N SER A 54 -1.58 14.31 -1.59
CA SER A 54 -0.28 14.94 -1.82
C SER A 54 -0.47 16.41 -2.15
N ASP A 55 0.44 17.25 -1.71
CA ASP A 55 0.47 18.69 -2.03
C ASP A 55 1.05 18.97 -3.43
N SER A 56 1.67 17.99 -4.07
CA SER A 56 2.22 18.14 -5.41
C SER A 56 2.13 16.86 -6.25
N TYR A 57 2.12 17.05 -7.57
CA TYR A 57 2.21 15.94 -8.52
C TYR A 57 3.54 15.18 -8.39
N ASP A 58 4.64 15.90 -8.21
CA ASP A 58 5.98 15.31 -8.14
C ASP A 58 6.12 14.32 -6.97
N LYS A 59 5.55 14.63 -5.81
CA LYS A 59 5.50 13.71 -4.67
C LYS A 59 4.63 12.49 -4.98
N ALA A 60 3.48 12.68 -5.63
CA ALA A 60 2.62 11.58 -6.03
C ALA A 60 3.29 10.65 -7.04
N ASP A 61 3.99 11.22 -8.03
CA ASP A 61 4.76 10.47 -9.03
C ASP A 61 5.96 9.76 -8.40
N TYR A 62 6.67 10.42 -7.48
CA TYR A 62 7.76 9.81 -6.73
C TYR A 62 7.27 8.62 -5.89
N PHE A 63 6.12 8.73 -5.21
CA PHE A 63 5.49 7.61 -4.50
C PHE A 63 5.24 6.43 -5.44
N SER A 64 4.54 6.68 -6.55
CA SER A 64 4.20 5.67 -7.55
C SER A 64 5.43 4.92 -8.06
N ASN A 65 6.45 5.67 -8.49
CA ASN A 65 7.67 5.11 -9.05
C ASN A 65 8.52 4.39 -8.00
N SER A 66 8.62 4.92 -6.78
CA SER A 66 9.37 4.27 -5.70
C SER A 66 8.72 2.97 -5.25
N PHE A 67 7.38 2.91 -5.14
CA PHE A 67 6.66 1.68 -4.82
C PHE A 67 6.92 0.59 -5.86
N LYS A 68 6.75 0.90 -7.15
CA LYS A 68 6.98 -0.06 -8.24
C LYS A 68 8.41 -0.57 -8.26
N ARG A 69 9.40 0.33 -8.15
CA ARG A 69 10.82 -0.03 -8.11
C ARG A 69 11.15 -0.92 -6.91
N ASP A 70 10.72 -0.52 -5.71
CA ASP A 70 11.11 -1.21 -4.48
C ASP A 70 10.40 -2.57 -4.36
N TYR A 71 9.14 -2.68 -4.83
CA TYR A 71 8.44 -3.96 -4.90
C TYR A 71 9.03 -4.88 -5.98
N SER A 72 9.32 -4.36 -7.17
CA SER A 72 9.99 -5.11 -8.24
C SER A 72 11.32 -5.68 -7.77
N ARG A 73 12.12 -4.87 -7.07
CA ARG A 73 13.38 -5.34 -6.48
C ARG A 73 13.18 -6.49 -5.48
N TYR A 74 12.18 -6.39 -4.61
CA TYR A 74 11.80 -7.48 -3.71
C TYR A 74 11.45 -8.75 -4.49
N PHE A 75 10.61 -8.62 -5.52
CA PHE A 75 10.14 -9.72 -6.35
C PHE A 75 11.30 -10.45 -7.05
N VAL A 76 12.18 -9.71 -7.71
CA VAL A 76 13.39 -10.25 -8.37
C VAL A 76 14.27 -11.00 -7.37
N LEU A 77 14.49 -10.43 -6.18
CA LEU A 77 15.34 -11.06 -5.16
C LEU A 77 14.73 -12.37 -4.63
N LYS A 78 13.40 -12.41 -4.49
CA LYS A 78 12.67 -13.57 -3.98
C LYS A 78 12.56 -14.69 -5.01
N TYR A 79 12.13 -14.36 -6.22
CA TYR A 79 11.75 -15.34 -7.25
C TYR A 79 12.86 -15.64 -8.25
N LYS A 80 13.93 -14.85 -8.25
CA LYS A 80 15.06 -14.99 -9.20
C LYS A 80 14.60 -14.90 -10.67
N THR A 81 13.57 -14.09 -10.93
CA THR A 81 12.97 -13.86 -12.23
C THR A 81 13.20 -12.42 -12.69
N GLY A 82 12.68 -12.08 -13.86
CA GLY A 82 12.68 -10.69 -14.35
C GLY A 82 11.88 -9.75 -13.45
N PRO A 83 12.09 -8.44 -13.60
CA PRO A 83 11.39 -7.43 -12.83
C PRO A 83 9.90 -7.37 -13.18
N VAL A 84 9.05 -7.03 -12.21
CA VAL A 84 7.64 -6.71 -12.39
C VAL A 84 7.46 -5.18 -12.49
N TYR A 85 6.29 -4.75 -12.94
CA TYR A 85 6.00 -3.32 -13.14
C TYR A 85 6.95 -2.63 -14.15
N CYS A 86 7.39 -3.38 -15.15
CA CYS A 86 8.21 -2.88 -16.26
C CYS A 86 7.32 -2.37 -17.38
N GLY A 87 7.53 -1.16 -17.82
CA GLY A 87 6.80 -0.57 -18.93
C GLY A 87 6.40 0.88 -18.65
N ILE A 88 5.59 1.45 -19.54
CA ILE A 88 5.04 2.79 -19.39
C ILE A 88 4.01 2.72 -18.24
N SER A 89 4.42 3.24 -17.12
CA SER A 89 3.58 3.25 -15.93
C SER A 89 2.46 4.26 -16.07
N ALA A 90 1.25 3.86 -15.71
CA ALA A 90 0.17 4.80 -15.51
C ALA A 90 0.61 5.89 -14.51
N LYS A 91 0.47 7.16 -14.94
CA LYS A 91 0.81 8.32 -14.13
C LYS A 91 -0.27 8.55 -13.07
N PRO A 92 0.06 9.17 -11.92
CA PRO A 92 -0.94 9.59 -10.96
C PRO A 92 -2.00 10.49 -11.59
N ILE A 93 -3.27 10.17 -11.36
CA ILE A 93 -4.41 10.93 -11.87
C ILE A 93 -4.89 11.86 -10.76
N LEU A 94 -4.97 13.16 -11.05
CA LEU A 94 -5.50 14.13 -10.12
C LEU A 94 -6.99 13.86 -9.86
N ILE A 95 -7.37 13.81 -8.59
CA ILE A 95 -8.76 13.76 -8.14
C ILE A 95 -9.21 15.21 -7.88
N ALA A 96 -10.03 15.74 -8.76
CA ALA A 96 -10.32 17.19 -8.82
C ALA A 96 -11.31 17.66 -7.77
N ASP A 97 -12.22 16.79 -7.30
CA ASP A 97 -13.29 17.17 -6.39
C ASP A 97 -13.66 16.05 -5.41
N ARG A 98 -14.51 16.39 -4.44
CA ARG A 98 -14.97 15.47 -3.38
C ARG A 98 -15.81 14.32 -3.92
N TYR A 99 -16.66 14.58 -4.90
CA TYR A 99 -17.52 13.53 -5.49
C TYR A 99 -16.67 12.48 -6.20
N TYR A 100 -15.70 12.94 -6.98
CA TYR A 100 -14.75 12.04 -7.63
C TYR A 100 -13.90 11.28 -6.60
N LEU A 101 -13.50 11.93 -5.49
CA LEU A 101 -12.76 11.26 -4.41
C LEU A 101 -13.55 10.09 -3.81
N MET A 102 -14.83 10.32 -3.47
CA MET A 102 -15.69 9.28 -2.89
C MET A 102 -15.89 8.09 -3.85
N ASN A 103 -16.11 8.39 -5.15
CA ASN A 103 -16.23 7.35 -6.17
C ASN A 103 -14.92 6.57 -6.34
N CYS A 104 -13.78 7.24 -6.29
CA CYS A 104 -12.47 6.62 -6.41
C CYS A 104 -12.16 5.71 -5.21
N ILE A 105 -12.47 6.15 -3.98
CA ILE A 105 -12.35 5.32 -2.78
C ILE A 105 -13.25 4.07 -2.89
N ALA A 106 -14.53 4.26 -3.24
CA ALA A 106 -15.46 3.16 -3.42
C ALA A 106 -14.98 2.18 -4.51
N TYR A 107 -14.50 2.69 -5.64
CA TYR A 107 -13.91 1.89 -6.71
C TYR A 107 -12.73 1.05 -6.21
N VAL A 108 -11.76 1.69 -5.54
CA VAL A 108 -10.55 1.00 -5.05
C VAL A 108 -10.91 -0.10 -4.05
N LEU A 109 -11.79 0.18 -3.10
CA LEU A 109 -12.17 -0.78 -2.06
C LEU A 109 -13.06 -1.92 -2.57
N ASN A 110 -13.85 -1.69 -3.63
CA ASN A 110 -14.71 -2.71 -4.25
C ASN A 110 -14.04 -3.49 -5.39
N ASN A 111 -12.79 -3.21 -5.74
CA ASN A 111 -12.08 -3.94 -6.81
C ASN A 111 -12.15 -5.47 -6.66
N PRO A 112 -11.94 -6.07 -5.45
CA PRO A 112 -12.00 -7.52 -5.29
C PRO A 112 -13.38 -8.09 -5.57
N VAL A 113 -14.45 -7.35 -5.25
CA VAL A 113 -15.84 -7.76 -5.51
C VAL A 113 -16.13 -7.66 -7.01
N ALA A 114 -15.75 -6.56 -7.64
CA ALA A 114 -15.89 -6.36 -9.09
C ALA A 114 -15.15 -7.44 -9.90
N ALA A 115 -13.97 -7.85 -9.42
CA ALA A 115 -13.18 -8.94 -9.99
C ALA A 115 -13.68 -10.35 -9.59
N LYS A 116 -14.77 -10.47 -8.81
CA LYS A 116 -15.34 -11.73 -8.31
C LYS A 116 -14.36 -12.58 -7.49
N ILE A 117 -13.41 -11.96 -6.83
CA ILE A 117 -12.44 -12.63 -5.94
C ILE A 117 -13.10 -12.91 -4.58
N THR A 118 -13.88 -11.95 -4.08
CA THR A 118 -14.66 -12.09 -2.84
C THR A 118 -16.10 -11.65 -3.08
N ALA A 119 -17.01 -12.13 -2.25
CA ALA A 119 -18.41 -11.71 -2.30
C ALA A 119 -18.61 -10.31 -1.69
N ARG A 120 -17.80 -9.94 -0.71
CA ARG A 120 -17.88 -8.67 0.04
C ARG A 120 -16.50 -8.05 0.14
N ALA A 121 -16.42 -6.72 0.14
CA ALA A 121 -15.15 -6.01 0.21
C ALA A 121 -14.39 -6.25 1.54
N GLU A 122 -15.11 -6.46 2.62
CA GLU A 122 -14.57 -6.76 3.95
C GLU A 122 -13.87 -8.12 4.03
N ASP A 123 -14.23 -9.07 3.16
CA ASP A 123 -13.61 -10.40 3.10
C ASP A 123 -12.23 -10.36 2.40
N TYR A 124 -11.90 -9.23 1.75
CA TYR A 124 -10.63 -9.10 1.08
C TYR A 124 -9.57 -8.46 1.99
N ARG A 125 -8.67 -9.30 2.47
CA ARG A 125 -7.64 -8.94 3.44
C ARG A 125 -6.61 -7.90 2.93
N TRP A 126 -6.38 -7.83 1.62
CA TRP A 126 -5.30 -7.05 1.02
C TRP A 126 -5.76 -5.67 0.52
N SER A 127 -6.75 -5.13 1.20
CA SER A 127 -7.21 -3.76 1.03
C SER A 127 -7.24 -3.03 2.36
N SER A 128 -7.36 -1.70 2.30
CA SER A 128 -7.55 -0.88 3.51
C SER A 128 -8.99 -0.86 4.03
N PHE A 129 -9.94 -1.61 3.44
CA PHE A 129 -11.34 -1.63 3.86
C PHE A 129 -11.49 -1.87 5.37
N ASN A 130 -10.86 -2.92 5.86
CA ASN A 130 -10.97 -3.32 7.27
C ASN A 130 -10.29 -2.33 8.23
N ALA A 131 -9.37 -1.50 7.75
CA ALA A 131 -8.78 -0.44 8.56
C ALA A 131 -9.79 0.66 8.90
N TYR A 132 -10.77 0.90 8.03
CA TYR A 132 -11.82 1.90 8.23
C TYR A 132 -12.99 1.39 9.05
N PHE A 133 -13.47 0.19 8.75
CA PHE A 133 -14.80 -0.27 9.16
C PHE A 133 -14.77 -1.32 10.28
N ASN A 134 -13.63 -1.95 10.55
CA ASN A 134 -13.51 -2.92 11.62
C ASN A 134 -12.92 -2.29 12.89
N GLY A 135 -13.76 -2.09 13.90
CA GLY A 135 -13.41 -1.60 15.24
C GLY A 135 -12.70 -2.64 16.12
N SER A 136 -11.80 -3.46 15.58
CA SER A 136 -11.05 -4.44 16.37
C SER A 136 -10.15 -3.77 17.41
N HIS A 137 -9.96 -4.43 18.55
CA HIS A 137 -9.00 -4.03 19.58
C HIS A 137 -7.61 -3.86 18.97
N ASP A 138 -6.93 -2.76 19.30
CA ASP A 138 -5.60 -2.44 18.74
C ASP A 138 -4.50 -2.87 19.71
N ASP A 139 -4.03 -4.11 19.56
CA ASP A 139 -2.90 -4.66 20.32
C ASP A 139 -1.53 -4.30 19.72
N SER A 140 -1.50 -3.44 18.71
CA SER A 140 -0.24 -3.02 18.09
C SER A 140 0.58 -2.13 19.02
N VAL A 141 1.89 -2.17 18.85
CA VAL A 141 2.83 -1.35 19.62
C VAL A 141 3.54 -0.33 18.72
N PRO A 142 3.86 0.88 19.24
CA PRO A 142 4.62 1.87 18.48
C PRO A 142 5.96 1.33 17.99
N ILE A 143 6.34 1.68 16.76
CA ILE A 143 7.60 1.20 16.15
C ILE A 143 8.84 1.66 16.93
N GLU A 144 8.74 2.77 17.62
CA GLU A 144 9.81 3.35 18.45
C GLU A 144 10.24 2.42 19.59
N ARG A 145 9.36 1.48 20.02
CA ARG A 145 9.68 0.45 21.01
C ARG A 145 10.69 -0.57 20.50
N PHE A 146 10.85 -0.67 19.18
CA PHE A 146 11.81 -1.57 18.56
C PHE A 146 13.10 -0.83 18.26
N GLY A 147 14.24 -1.38 18.65
CA GLY A 147 15.54 -0.85 18.23
C GLY A 147 15.70 -0.87 16.71
N VAL A 148 16.49 0.05 16.15
CA VAL A 148 16.73 0.21 14.69
C VAL A 148 17.04 -1.12 13.99
N ARG A 149 17.82 -2.00 14.62
CA ARG A 149 18.15 -3.32 14.09
C ARG A 149 16.92 -4.21 13.95
N ASN A 150 16.02 -4.20 14.96
CA ASN A 150 14.79 -4.98 14.95
C ASN A 150 13.82 -4.45 13.91
N ILE A 151 13.66 -3.13 13.79
CA ILE A 151 12.83 -2.50 12.74
C ILE A 151 13.32 -2.94 11.36
N ARG A 152 14.63 -2.92 11.12
CA ARG A 152 15.20 -3.39 9.84
C ARG A 152 14.90 -4.85 9.55
N ASN A 153 14.91 -5.70 10.57
CA ASN A 153 14.62 -7.13 10.43
C ASN A 153 13.12 -7.39 10.21
N ILE A 154 12.26 -6.71 10.96
CA ILE A 154 10.79 -6.87 10.87
C ILE A 154 10.28 -6.35 9.52
N LEU A 155 10.62 -5.11 9.17
CA LEU A 155 10.09 -4.44 7.97
C LEU A 155 10.97 -4.60 6.73
N LYS A 156 12.08 -5.32 6.83
CA LYS A 156 13.04 -5.54 5.72
C LYS A 156 13.47 -4.22 5.04
N THR A 157 13.65 -3.16 5.82
CA THR A 157 14.03 -1.82 5.33
C THR A 157 15.27 -1.29 6.01
N LYS A 158 16.03 -0.44 5.28
CA LYS A 158 17.15 0.37 5.83
C LYS A 158 16.72 1.79 6.15
N THR A 159 15.47 2.16 5.86
CA THR A 159 14.94 3.50 6.12
C THR A 159 14.86 3.76 7.62
N LYS A 160 15.20 4.96 8.04
CA LYS A 160 14.97 5.41 9.43
C LYS A 160 13.50 5.73 9.59
N LEU A 161 12.81 5.02 10.48
CA LEU A 161 11.35 5.07 10.64
C LEU A 161 10.93 5.46 12.06
N GLN A 162 11.87 5.88 12.94
CA GLN A 162 11.56 6.21 14.33
C GLN A 162 10.49 7.30 14.46
N ASP A 163 10.48 8.25 13.53
CA ASP A 163 9.55 9.39 13.56
C ASP A 163 8.32 9.17 12.65
N ALA A 164 8.14 7.96 12.14
CA ALA A 164 7.07 7.68 11.17
C ALA A 164 5.69 7.50 11.83
N GLY A 165 5.62 7.35 13.15
CA GLY A 165 4.38 7.06 13.87
C GLY A 165 3.78 5.69 13.58
N PHE A 166 4.53 4.78 12.95
CA PHE A 166 4.07 3.44 12.60
C PHE A 166 3.87 2.58 13.84
N ARG A 167 2.94 1.63 13.75
CA ARG A 167 2.67 0.63 14.78
C ARG A 167 2.82 -0.78 14.20
N ILE A 168 3.24 -1.72 15.03
CA ILE A 168 3.49 -3.12 14.65
C ILE A 168 2.49 -4.01 15.38
N ASN A 169 1.81 -4.87 14.64
CA ASN A 169 0.90 -5.88 15.17
C ASN A 169 1.68 -7.00 15.89
N PRO A 170 1.01 -7.80 16.76
CA PRO A 170 1.65 -8.94 17.44
C PRO A 170 2.29 -9.96 16.51
N ASP A 171 1.78 -10.12 15.28
CA ASP A 171 2.32 -11.02 14.24
C ASP A 171 3.54 -10.41 13.48
N GLY A 172 4.03 -9.25 13.90
CA GLY A 172 5.14 -8.54 13.28
C GLY A 172 4.78 -7.78 11.99
N SER A 173 3.53 -7.78 11.55
CA SER A 173 3.08 -6.97 10.41
C SER A 173 2.89 -5.52 10.78
N LEU A 174 2.95 -4.63 9.76
CA LEU A 174 2.65 -3.21 9.94
C LEU A 174 1.15 -3.02 10.16
N ASN A 175 0.78 -2.26 11.19
CA ASN A 175 -0.62 -1.93 11.46
C ASN A 175 -1.13 -0.88 10.46
N LEU A 176 -2.16 -1.23 9.70
CA LEU A 176 -2.72 -0.36 8.65
C LEU A 176 -3.23 0.97 9.22
N LYS A 177 -3.85 0.94 10.41
CA LYS A 177 -4.39 2.13 11.06
C LYS A 177 -3.31 3.17 11.41
N SER A 178 -2.03 2.78 11.43
CA SER A 178 -0.95 3.71 11.79
C SER A 178 -0.44 4.58 10.63
N TYR A 179 -0.84 4.29 9.39
CA TYR A 179 -0.36 5.07 8.24
C TYR A 179 -1.45 5.44 7.21
N ILE A 180 -2.67 4.95 7.39
CA ILE A 180 -3.83 5.38 6.59
C ILE A 180 -4.35 6.71 7.11
N ASP A 181 -4.67 7.63 6.23
CA ASP A 181 -5.26 8.92 6.58
C ASP A 181 -6.79 8.84 6.58
N TYR A 182 -7.37 8.77 7.77
CA TYR A 182 -8.82 8.63 7.96
C TYR A 182 -9.63 9.90 7.72
N ARG A 183 -9.01 11.05 7.54
CA ARG A 183 -9.72 12.33 7.42
C ARG A 183 -10.58 12.46 6.17
N PHE A 184 -10.40 11.54 5.22
CA PHE A 184 -11.05 11.59 3.92
C PHE A 184 -12.19 10.58 3.74
N VAL A 185 -12.49 9.76 4.73
CA VAL A 185 -13.53 8.70 4.66
C VAL A 185 -14.67 8.96 5.63
#